data_35b8d5efedab148353e700dfe084d98a
#
_entry.id   35b8d5efedab148353e700dfe084d98a
#
_cell.length_a   1.000
_cell.length_b   1.000
_cell.length_c   1.000
_cell.angle_alpha   90.00
_cell.angle_beta   90.00
_cell.angle_gamma   90.00
#
_symmetry.space_group_name_H-M   'P 1'
#
loop_
_entity.id
_entity.type
_entity.pdbx_description
1 polymer ?
#
loop_
_entity_poly.entity_id
_entity_poly.type
_entity_poly.pdbx_seq_one_letter_code
_entity_poly.pdbx_strand_id
1 'polypeptide(L)'
;SLAINQKIKLYAAAISFATASYILSKNNDNNRIKTLIADFCNICKVVATDEECVNYATISDFEDFEDAMQYKCAEKAKADYIVTRNIKDFKTASIKVGTPEDFLEDFINQY
;
A
#
# COMPACT_ATOMS: atom_id res chain seq x y z
N SER A 1 14.92 -3.94 9.53
CA SER A 1 13.90 -4.42 8.61
C SER A 1 14.51 -4.72 7.24
N LEU A 2 13.79 -5.49 6.43
CA LEU A 2 14.24 -5.85 5.09
C LEU A 2 14.35 -4.61 4.19
N ALA A 3 13.48 -3.63 4.38
CA ALA A 3 13.52 -2.38 3.63
C ALA A 3 14.78 -1.58 3.97
N ILE A 4 15.12 -1.49 5.27
CA ILE A 4 16.32 -0.79 5.71
C ILE A 4 17.57 -1.45 5.15
N ASN A 5 17.56 -2.78 5.05
CA ASN A 5 18.66 -3.54 4.48
C ASN A 5 18.68 -3.52 2.94
N GLN A 6 17.77 -2.78 2.32
CA GLN A 6 17.67 -2.60 0.86
C GLN A 6 17.42 -3.91 0.09
N LYS A 7 16.91 -4.92 0.76
CA LYS A 7 16.52 -6.18 0.09
C LYS A 7 15.15 -6.08 -0.58
N ILE A 8 14.31 -5.17 -0.09
CA ILE A 8 13.00 -4.89 -0.68
C ILE A 8 12.81 -3.38 -0.73
N LYS A 9 11.95 -2.92 -1.64
CA LYS A 9 11.53 -1.53 -1.71
C LYS A 9 10.07 -1.47 -1.32
N LEU A 10 9.74 -0.57 -0.40
CA LEU A 10 8.37 -0.36 0.05
C LEU A 10 7.76 0.85 -0.65
N TYR A 11 6.52 0.69 -1.11
CA TYR A 11 5.75 1.78 -1.70
C TYR A 11 4.42 1.90 -0.98
N ALA A 12 3.92 3.11 -0.88
CA ALA A 12 2.59 3.37 -0.32
C ALA A 12 1.89 4.41 -1.19
N ALA A 13 0.61 4.19 -1.48
CA ALA A 13 -0.18 5.15 -2.25
C ALA A 13 -0.48 6.37 -1.39
N ALA A 14 -0.41 7.57 -1.98
CA ALA A 14 -0.67 8.81 -1.25
C ALA A 14 -2.03 8.78 -0.54
N ILE A 15 -3.06 8.25 -1.20
CA ILE A 15 -4.41 8.17 -0.61
C ILE A 15 -4.43 7.34 0.68
N SER A 16 -3.54 6.36 0.80
CA SER A 16 -3.49 5.50 1.98
C SER A 16 -3.12 6.26 3.25
N PHE A 17 -2.39 7.35 3.12
CA PHE A 17 -2.01 8.16 4.28
C PHE A 17 -3.19 8.91 4.88
N ALA A 18 -4.15 9.32 4.05
CA ALA A 18 -5.38 9.96 4.55
C ALA A 18 -6.18 8.96 5.39
N THR A 19 -6.35 7.75 4.90
CA THR A 19 -7.07 6.70 5.61
C THR A 19 -6.33 6.30 6.89
N ALA A 20 -5.02 6.13 6.82
CA ALA A 20 -4.21 5.77 7.99
C ALA A 20 -4.30 6.86 9.06
N SER A 21 -4.22 8.14 8.68
CA SER A 21 -4.30 9.22 9.66
C SER A 21 -5.66 9.25 10.34
N TYR A 22 -6.73 8.99 9.60
CA TYR A 22 -8.07 8.92 10.18
C TYR A 22 -8.18 7.79 11.21
N ILE A 23 -7.68 6.60 10.85
CA ILE A 23 -7.71 5.45 11.77
C ILE A 23 -6.88 5.73 13.02
N LEU A 24 -5.68 6.28 12.85
CA LEU A 24 -4.80 6.61 13.96
C LEU A 24 -5.38 7.69 14.87
N SER A 25 -6.22 8.59 14.34
CA SER A 25 -6.81 9.67 15.12
C SER A 25 -7.72 9.18 16.23
N LYS A 26 -8.16 7.93 16.17
CA LYS A 26 -9.05 7.36 17.19
C LYS A 26 -8.34 7.18 18.53
N ASN A 27 -7.01 7.01 18.52
CA ASN A 27 -6.23 6.73 19.73
C ASN A 27 -4.99 7.61 19.87
N ASN A 28 -4.77 8.58 18.98
CA ASN A 28 -3.56 9.41 18.97
C ASN A 28 -3.91 10.86 18.68
N ASP A 29 -3.14 11.78 19.25
CA ASP A 29 -3.29 13.18 18.90
C ASP A 29 -2.58 13.48 17.57
N ASN A 30 -2.80 14.68 17.08
CA ASN A 30 -2.29 15.12 15.77
C ASN A 30 -0.76 15.06 15.66
N ASN A 31 -0.08 15.47 16.75
CA ASN A 31 1.38 15.46 16.74
C ASN A 31 1.93 14.04 16.67
N ARG A 32 1.30 13.10 17.38
CA ARG A 32 1.71 11.71 17.35
C ARG A 32 1.50 11.09 15.98
N ILE A 33 0.37 11.40 15.33
CA ILE A 33 0.06 10.92 13.99
C ILE A 33 1.11 11.39 13.00
N LYS A 34 1.46 12.69 13.03
CA LYS A 34 2.47 13.24 12.13
C LYS A 34 3.83 12.58 12.32
N THR A 35 4.21 12.32 13.58
CA THR A 35 5.48 11.65 13.87
C THR A 35 5.49 10.22 13.32
N LEU A 36 4.41 9.46 13.53
CA LEU A 36 4.33 8.09 13.03
C LEU A 36 4.41 8.03 11.51
N ILE A 37 3.69 8.93 10.84
CA ILE A 37 3.68 8.96 9.38
C ILE A 37 5.06 9.39 8.85
N ALA A 38 5.68 10.40 9.47
CA ALA A 38 7.01 10.83 9.05
C ALA A 38 8.04 9.71 9.19
N ASP A 39 7.97 8.95 10.28
CA ASP A 39 8.87 7.82 10.49
C ASP A 39 8.65 6.75 9.41
N PHE A 40 7.40 6.47 9.07
CA PHE A 40 7.11 5.49 8.01
C PHE A 40 7.64 5.96 6.65
N CYS A 41 7.55 7.25 6.36
CA CYS A 41 8.05 7.82 5.11
C CYS A 41 9.57 7.71 4.97
N ASN A 42 10.29 7.45 6.06
CA ASN A 42 11.73 7.21 5.99
C ASN A 42 12.08 5.85 5.38
N ILE A 43 11.14 4.91 5.38
CA ILE A 43 11.39 3.55 4.89
C ILE A 43 10.53 3.17 3.69
N CYS A 44 9.68 4.06 3.23
CA CYS A 44 8.85 3.79 2.05
C CYS A 44 8.87 4.97 1.09
N LYS A 45 8.54 4.69 -0.17
CA LYS A 45 8.36 5.72 -1.18
C LYS A 45 6.87 5.94 -1.40
N VAL A 46 6.44 7.20 -1.42
CA VAL A 46 5.05 7.54 -1.63
C VAL A 46 4.78 7.63 -3.14
N VAL A 47 3.75 6.93 -3.60
CA VAL A 47 3.32 6.96 -5.00
C VAL A 47 2.12 7.89 -5.11
N ALA A 48 2.18 8.85 -6.03
CA ALA A 48 1.10 9.80 -6.22
C ALA A 48 -0.20 9.10 -6.61
N THR A 49 -1.29 9.48 -5.94
CA THR A 49 -2.63 9.02 -6.28
C THR A 49 -3.28 10.15 -7.08
N ASP A 50 -3.11 10.11 -8.38
CA ASP A 50 -3.46 11.20 -9.28
C ASP A 50 -4.72 10.91 -10.11
N GLU A 51 -4.97 11.76 -11.10
CA GLU A 51 -6.15 11.63 -11.97
C GLU A 51 -6.20 10.27 -12.66
N GLU A 52 -5.07 9.73 -13.07
CA GLU A 52 -5.02 8.41 -13.70
C GLU A 52 -5.56 7.33 -12.77
N CYS A 53 -5.23 7.42 -11.49
CA CYS A 53 -5.72 6.47 -10.49
C CYS A 53 -7.23 6.58 -10.31
N VAL A 54 -7.75 7.80 -10.26
CA VAL A 54 -9.18 8.04 -10.12
C VAL A 54 -9.93 7.51 -11.34
N ASN A 55 -9.45 7.84 -12.54
CA ASN A 55 -10.08 7.39 -13.78
C ASN A 55 -10.07 5.86 -13.88
N TYR A 56 -8.96 5.24 -13.53
CA TYR A 56 -8.88 3.78 -13.51
C TYR A 56 -9.95 3.18 -12.58
N ALA A 57 -10.10 3.74 -11.39
CA ALA A 57 -11.05 3.22 -10.41
C ALA A 57 -12.48 3.26 -10.92
N THR A 58 -12.85 4.28 -11.71
CA THR A 58 -14.22 4.41 -12.22
C THR A 58 -14.60 3.32 -13.21
N ILE A 59 -13.64 2.70 -13.88
CA ILE A 59 -13.91 1.66 -14.89
C ILE A 59 -13.45 0.28 -14.45
N SER A 60 -12.88 0.18 -13.25
CA SER A 60 -12.35 -1.09 -12.74
C SER A 60 -13.46 -1.99 -12.20
N ASP A 61 -13.13 -3.28 -12.04
CA ASP A 61 -14.03 -4.25 -11.44
C ASP A 61 -13.88 -4.32 -9.91
N PHE A 62 -13.05 -3.44 -9.33
CA PHE A 62 -12.90 -3.38 -7.88
C PHE A 62 -14.19 -2.87 -7.24
N GLU A 63 -14.60 -3.52 -6.16
CA GLU A 63 -15.76 -3.07 -5.40
C GLU A 63 -15.44 -1.84 -4.56
N ASP A 64 -14.21 -1.76 -4.04
CA ASP A 64 -13.77 -0.66 -3.21
C ASP A 64 -12.96 0.33 -4.03
N PHE A 65 -13.39 1.59 -4.03
CA PHE A 65 -12.79 2.63 -4.86
C PHE A 65 -11.34 2.92 -4.45
N GLU A 66 -11.08 2.94 -3.14
CA GLU A 66 -9.72 3.17 -2.64
C GLU A 66 -8.78 2.04 -3.04
N ASP A 67 -9.25 0.78 -2.92
CA ASP A 67 -8.45 -0.38 -3.32
C ASP A 67 -8.08 -0.32 -4.79
N ALA A 68 -9.02 0.12 -5.64
CA ALA A 68 -8.75 0.29 -7.06
C ALA A 68 -7.65 1.32 -7.30
N MET A 69 -7.69 2.45 -6.60
CA MET A 69 -6.65 3.48 -6.71
C MET A 69 -5.30 2.97 -6.20
N GLN A 70 -5.31 2.22 -5.10
CA GLN A 70 -4.08 1.61 -4.57
C GLN A 70 -3.48 0.62 -5.55
N TYR A 71 -4.32 -0.19 -6.19
CA TYR A 71 -3.85 -1.13 -7.21
C TYR A 71 -3.18 -0.39 -8.36
N LYS A 72 -3.79 0.70 -8.83
CA LYS A 72 -3.20 1.49 -9.92
C LYS A 72 -1.86 2.10 -9.51
N CYS A 73 -1.74 2.56 -8.25
CA CYS A 73 -0.47 3.04 -7.72
C CYS A 73 0.59 1.93 -7.74
N ALA A 74 0.22 0.70 -7.36
CA ALA A 74 1.14 -0.44 -7.39
C ALA A 74 1.59 -0.73 -8.82
N GLU A 75 0.67 -0.68 -9.77
CA GLU A 75 0.97 -0.88 -11.18
C GLU A 75 1.94 0.18 -11.71
N LYS A 76 1.68 1.44 -11.37
CA LYS A 76 2.55 2.55 -11.78
C LYS A 76 3.96 2.42 -11.20
N ALA A 77 4.06 1.93 -9.96
CA ALA A 77 5.34 1.71 -9.31
C ALA A 77 6.04 0.44 -9.81
N LYS A 78 5.36 -0.35 -10.65
CA LYS A 78 5.85 -1.64 -11.13
C LYS A 78 6.15 -2.58 -9.98
N ALA A 79 5.25 -2.59 -8.99
CA ALA A 79 5.39 -3.42 -7.80
C ALA A 79 5.28 -4.91 -8.18
N ASP A 80 6.05 -5.73 -7.51
CA ASP A 80 6.02 -7.17 -7.71
C ASP A 80 5.01 -7.87 -6.81
N TYR A 81 4.54 -7.18 -5.77
CA TYR A 81 3.70 -7.78 -4.75
C TYR A 81 2.87 -6.71 -4.06
N ILE A 82 1.62 -7.02 -3.81
CA ILE A 82 0.73 -6.18 -3.02
C ILE A 82 0.49 -6.86 -1.68
N VAL A 83 0.81 -6.16 -0.60
CA VAL A 83 0.59 -6.67 0.76
C VAL A 83 -0.69 -6.06 1.29
N THR A 84 -1.66 -6.90 1.65
CA THR A 84 -2.95 -6.44 2.14
C THR A 84 -3.58 -7.51 3.03
N ARG A 85 -4.41 -7.08 3.97
CA ARG A 85 -5.23 -8.01 4.75
C ARG A 85 -6.56 -8.33 4.06
N ASN A 86 -6.89 -7.60 2.99
CA ASN A 86 -8.14 -7.77 2.24
C ASN A 86 -7.89 -8.42 0.89
N ILE A 87 -7.30 -9.62 0.89
CA ILE A 87 -6.89 -10.31 -0.34
C ILE A 87 -8.05 -10.42 -1.34
N LYS A 88 -9.24 -10.74 -0.86
CA LYS A 88 -10.40 -10.93 -1.74
C LYS A 88 -10.78 -9.67 -2.52
N ASP A 89 -10.45 -8.49 -1.98
CA ASP A 89 -10.75 -7.22 -2.64
C ASP A 89 -9.83 -6.99 -3.84
N PHE A 90 -8.75 -7.77 -3.94
CA PHE A 90 -7.77 -7.67 -5.03
C PHE A 90 -7.79 -8.90 -5.95
N LYS A 91 -8.91 -9.63 -5.97
CA LYS A 91 -9.00 -10.89 -6.74
C LYS A 91 -8.84 -10.69 -8.25
N THR A 92 -9.09 -9.49 -8.76
CA THR A 92 -8.92 -9.17 -10.19
C THR A 92 -7.54 -8.62 -10.49
N ALA A 93 -6.67 -8.52 -9.49
CA ALA A 93 -5.33 -7.97 -9.67
C ALA A 93 -4.45 -8.94 -10.47
N SER A 94 -3.62 -8.37 -11.37
CA SER A 94 -2.63 -9.15 -12.10
C SER A 94 -1.29 -9.20 -11.37
N ILE A 95 -1.12 -8.40 -10.31
CA ILE A 95 0.05 -8.40 -9.45
C ILE A 95 -0.20 -9.41 -8.33
N LYS A 96 0.83 -10.15 -7.93
CA LYS A 96 0.71 -11.11 -6.83
C LYS A 96 0.29 -10.41 -5.54
N VAL A 97 -0.66 -10.99 -4.82
CA VAL A 97 -1.25 -10.38 -3.62
C VAL A 97 -1.17 -11.37 -2.46
N GLY A 98 -0.90 -10.87 -1.27
CA GLY A 98 -0.89 -11.69 -0.07
C GLY A 98 -0.91 -10.85 1.20
N THR A 99 -1.11 -11.52 2.32
CA THR A 99 -1.01 -10.88 3.63
C THR A 99 0.46 -10.60 3.97
N PRO A 100 0.74 -9.79 5.01
CA PRO A 100 2.11 -9.62 5.47
C PRO A 100 2.80 -10.97 5.76
N GLU A 101 2.07 -11.91 6.35
CA GLU A 101 2.60 -13.24 6.66
C GLU A 101 2.91 -14.02 5.38
N ASP A 102 2.01 -13.96 4.39
CA ASP A 102 2.23 -14.60 3.09
C ASP A 102 3.47 -14.05 2.41
N PHE A 103 3.63 -12.73 2.44
CA PHE A 103 4.79 -12.09 1.80
C PHE A 103 6.09 -12.55 2.45
N LEU A 104 6.14 -12.57 3.77
CA LEU A 104 7.36 -12.97 4.48
C LEU A 104 7.72 -14.42 4.19
N GLU A 105 6.73 -15.30 4.15
CA GLU A 105 6.95 -16.70 3.81
C GLU A 105 7.49 -16.86 2.39
N ASP A 106 6.87 -16.19 1.43
CA ASP A 106 7.32 -16.23 0.04
C ASP A 106 8.72 -15.67 -0.11
N PHE A 107 9.01 -14.56 0.59
CA PHE A 107 10.33 -13.93 0.53
C PHE A 107 11.40 -14.84 1.11
N ILE A 108 11.14 -15.47 2.26
CA ILE A 108 12.10 -16.36 2.91
C ILE A 108 12.39 -17.56 2.01
N ASN A 109 11.38 -18.10 1.34
CA ASN A 109 11.56 -19.26 0.46
C ASN A 109 12.37 -18.93 -0.79
N GLN A 110 12.43 -17.68 -1.21
CA GLN A 110 13.23 -17.24 -2.36
C GLN A 110 14.65 -16.86 -1.99
N TYR A 111 14.85 -16.41 -0.78
CA TYR A 111 16.13 -15.88 -0.30
C TYR A 111 16.55 -16.54 1.00
#